data_be032c508da44161c47cbbc24a598277
#
_entry.id   be032c508da44161c47cbbc24a598277
#
_cell.length_a   1.000
_cell.length_b   1.000
_cell.length_c   1.000
_cell.angle_alpha   90.00
_cell.angle_beta   90.00
_cell.angle_gamma   90.00
#
_symmetry.space_group_name_H-M   'P 1'
#
loop_
_entity.id
_entity.type
_entity.pdbx_description
1 polymer ?
#
loop_
_entity_poly.entity_id
_entity_poly.type
_entity_poly.pdbx_seq_one_letter_code
_entity_poly.pdbx_strand_id
1 'polypeptide(L)'
;MSLFKVFGSSQRLEILRELTHRPMYVSELTEAVGMDGKTAAHHLSVLEDAELLEHYYQGNRKYYRLVQSVRFEASPPPERSFVLQANGHPTQSQSD
;
A
#
# COMPACT_ATOMS: atom_id res chain seq x y z
N MET A 1 -3.45 0.43 -14.37
CA MET A 1 -3.75 1.62 -13.55
C MET A 1 -2.44 2.30 -13.16
N SER A 2 -2.42 3.61 -13.18
CA SER A 2 -1.21 4.35 -12.87
C SER A 2 -0.96 4.36 -11.37
N LEU A 3 0.28 4.21 -10.95
CA LEU A 3 0.63 4.31 -9.55
C LEU A 3 0.33 5.70 -8.99
N PHE A 4 0.44 6.73 -9.81
CA PHE A 4 0.11 8.08 -9.35
C PHE A 4 -1.38 8.16 -8.95
N LYS A 5 -2.25 7.48 -9.70
CA LYS A 5 -3.65 7.46 -9.35
C LYS A 5 -3.88 6.68 -8.06
N VAL A 6 -3.20 5.58 -7.89
CA VAL A 6 -3.33 4.77 -6.70
C VAL A 6 -2.96 5.59 -5.47
N PHE A 7 -1.86 6.35 -5.55
CA PHE A 7 -1.38 7.11 -4.41
C PHE A 7 -1.98 8.50 -4.32
N GLY A 8 -2.91 8.84 -5.18
CA GLY A 8 -3.59 10.13 -5.14
C GLY A 8 -4.71 10.20 -4.13
N SER A 9 -4.75 9.31 -3.17
CA SER A 9 -5.78 9.28 -2.14
C SER A 9 -5.10 9.28 -0.78
N SER A 10 -5.42 10.27 0.05
CA SER A 10 -4.85 10.35 1.37
C SER A 10 -5.27 9.15 2.21
N GLN A 11 -6.47 8.63 2.00
CA GLN A 11 -6.92 7.46 2.74
C GLN A 11 -6.14 6.23 2.39
N ARG A 12 -5.80 6.04 1.10
CA ARG A 12 -4.98 4.91 0.70
C ARG A 12 -3.57 5.02 1.26
N LEU A 13 -3.03 6.24 1.30
CA LEU A 13 -1.71 6.43 1.89
C LEU A 13 -1.74 6.12 3.39
N GLU A 14 -2.82 6.45 4.07
CA GLU A 14 -2.92 6.11 5.49
C GLU A 14 -3.04 4.62 5.72
N ILE A 15 -3.73 3.90 4.85
CA ILE A 15 -3.77 2.44 4.94
C ILE A 15 -2.35 1.87 4.78
N LEU A 16 -1.61 2.35 3.79
CA LEU A 16 -0.24 1.87 3.59
C LEU A 16 0.62 2.17 4.80
N ARG A 17 0.46 3.35 5.38
CA ARG A 17 1.23 3.73 6.56
C ARG A 17 0.97 2.78 7.71
N GLU A 18 -0.30 2.45 7.96
CA GLU A 18 -0.62 1.51 9.01
C GLU A 18 0.00 0.15 8.76
N LEU A 19 -0.02 -0.29 7.51
CA LEU A 19 0.50 -1.60 7.16
C LEU A 19 2.02 -1.70 7.13
N THR A 20 2.71 -0.58 7.28
CA THR A 20 4.17 -0.64 7.47
C THR A 20 4.52 -1.19 8.84
N HIS A 21 3.57 -1.15 9.80
CA HIS A 21 3.86 -1.64 11.15
C HIS A 21 3.65 -3.14 11.27
N ARG A 22 2.59 -3.66 10.69
CA ARG A 22 2.28 -5.09 10.77
C ARG A 22 1.08 -5.39 9.87
N PRO A 23 0.82 -6.65 9.57
CA PRO A 23 -0.43 -7.00 8.91
C PRO A 23 -1.62 -6.67 9.81
N MET A 24 -2.72 -6.30 9.20
CA MET A 24 -3.92 -5.92 9.94
C MET A 24 -5.15 -6.46 9.25
N TYR A 25 -6.18 -6.79 10.02
CA TYR A 25 -7.44 -7.20 9.42
C TYR A 25 -8.35 -5.98 9.23
N VAL A 26 -9.41 -6.16 8.44
CA VAL A 26 -10.18 -5.03 7.92
C VAL A 26 -10.72 -4.13 9.02
N SER A 27 -11.29 -4.69 10.09
CA SER A 27 -11.85 -3.83 11.11
C SER A 27 -10.78 -3.08 11.90
N GLU A 28 -9.57 -3.63 12.02
CA GLU A 28 -8.46 -2.88 12.61
C GLU A 28 -8.12 -1.68 11.73
N LEU A 29 -8.08 -1.90 10.43
CA LEU A 29 -7.75 -0.81 9.51
C LEU A 29 -8.82 0.27 9.51
N THR A 30 -10.09 -0.11 9.53
CA THR A 30 -11.16 0.87 9.53
C THR A 30 -11.10 1.74 10.79
N GLU A 31 -10.79 1.14 11.93
CA GLU A 31 -10.67 1.89 13.15
C GLU A 31 -9.45 2.79 13.13
N ALA A 32 -8.32 2.27 12.68
CA ALA A 32 -7.07 3.04 12.68
C ALA A 32 -7.12 4.23 11.74
N VAL A 33 -7.77 4.08 10.60
CA VAL A 33 -7.79 5.14 9.59
C VAL A 33 -9.05 6.00 9.69
N GLY A 34 -10.08 5.49 10.33
CA GLY A 34 -11.30 6.28 10.52
C GLY A 34 -12.21 6.28 9.31
N MET A 35 -12.42 5.14 8.68
CA MET A 35 -13.32 5.04 7.54
C MET A 35 -14.25 3.85 7.75
N ASP A 36 -15.34 3.82 7.02
CA ASP A 36 -16.25 2.69 7.14
C ASP A 36 -15.74 1.49 6.36
N GLY A 37 -16.37 0.34 6.58
CA GLY A 37 -15.89 -0.90 5.99
C GLY A 37 -16.03 -0.94 4.48
N LYS A 38 -17.05 -0.31 3.93
CA LYS A 38 -17.25 -0.32 2.49
C LYS A 38 -16.18 0.51 1.79
N THR A 39 -15.87 1.66 2.35
CA THR A 39 -14.81 2.52 1.81
C THR A 39 -13.46 1.82 1.93
N ALA A 40 -13.20 1.20 3.08
CA ALA A 40 -11.95 0.47 3.27
C ALA A 40 -11.82 -0.66 2.26
N ALA A 41 -12.90 -1.42 2.03
CA ALA A 41 -12.86 -2.52 1.09
C ALA A 41 -12.51 -2.05 -0.32
N HIS A 42 -13.04 -0.89 -0.71
CA HIS A 42 -12.71 -0.33 -2.02
C HIS A 42 -11.24 0.02 -2.12
N HIS A 43 -10.71 0.72 -1.10
CA HIS A 43 -9.30 1.11 -1.12
C HIS A 43 -8.37 -0.10 -1.06
N LEU A 44 -8.73 -1.10 -0.26
CA LEU A 44 -7.92 -2.31 -0.17
C LEU A 44 -7.91 -3.06 -1.51
N SER A 45 -9.04 -3.08 -2.20
CA SER A 45 -9.12 -3.70 -3.51
C SER A 45 -8.23 -2.99 -4.52
N VAL A 46 -8.23 -1.67 -4.52
CA VAL A 46 -7.37 -0.88 -5.42
C VAL A 46 -5.90 -1.18 -5.13
N LEU A 47 -5.53 -1.22 -3.86
CA LEU A 47 -4.14 -1.47 -3.48
C LEU A 47 -3.70 -2.89 -3.79
N GLU A 48 -4.62 -3.84 -3.63
CA GLU A 48 -4.31 -5.23 -3.95
C GLU A 48 -4.19 -5.41 -5.46
N ASP A 49 -5.06 -4.79 -6.23
CA ASP A 49 -4.98 -4.85 -7.70
C ASP A 49 -3.69 -4.23 -8.23
N ALA A 50 -3.15 -3.27 -7.52
CA ALA A 50 -1.87 -2.66 -7.87
C ALA A 50 -0.68 -3.47 -7.37
N GLU A 51 -0.96 -4.62 -6.76
CA GLU A 51 0.07 -5.55 -6.28
C GLU A 51 0.91 -4.98 -5.14
N LEU A 52 0.36 -4.05 -4.40
CA LEU A 52 1.04 -3.49 -3.24
C LEU A 52 0.71 -4.25 -1.99
N LEU A 53 -0.45 -4.88 -1.95
CA LEU A 53 -0.91 -5.65 -0.81
C LEU A 53 -1.25 -7.07 -1.24
N GLU A 54 -1.18 -7.98 -0.28
CA GLU A 54 -1.80 -9.30 -0.42
C GLU A 54 -2.66 -9.52 0.78
N HIS A 55 -3.61 -10.43 0.66
CA HIS A 55 -4.42 -10.80 1.80
C HIS A 55 -4.25 -12.30 2.12
N TYR A 56 -4.55 -12.65 3.34
CA TYR A 56 -4.59 -14.05 3.77
C TYR A 56 -5.60 -14.16 4.90
N TYR A 57 -6.04 -15.37 5.16
CA TYR A 57 -7.00 -15.62 6.23
C TYR A 57 -6.30 -16.25 7.41
N GLN A 58 -6.66 -15.80 8.60
CA GLN A 58 -6.18 -16.42 9.81
C GLN A 58 -7.40 -16.53 10.71
N GLY A 59 -7.87 -17.74 10.91
CA GLY A 59 -9.16 -17.95 11.54
C GLY A 59 -10.25 -17.41 10.64
N ASN A 60 -11.13 -16.60 11.19
CA ASN A 60 -12.20 -16.01 10.42
C ASN A 60 -11.87 -14.63 9.92
N ARG A 61 -10.66 -14.17 10.10
CA ARG A 61 -10.29 -12.80 9.77
C ARG A 61 -9.46 -12.74 8.51
N LYS A 62 -9.75 -11.75 7.68
CA LYS A 62 -9.02 -11.48 6.46
C LYS A 62 -7.99 -10.40 6.77
N TYR A 63 -6.72 -10.77 6.72
CA TYR A 63 -5.62 -9.86 6.97
C TYR A 63 -5.05 -9.35 5.67
N TYR A 64 -4.56 -8.13 5.71
CA TYR A 64 -3.82 -7.54 4.58
C TYR A 64 -2.41 -7.22 5.04
N ARG A 65 -1.46 -7.35 4.13
CA ARG A 65 -0.08 -6.98 4.40
C ARG A 65 0.54 -6.30 3.20
N LEU A 66 1.46 -5.39 3.48
CA LEU A 66 2.21 -4.69 2.47
C LEU A 66 3.30 -5.60 1.95
N VAL A 67 3.43 -5.73 0.63
CA VAL A 67 4.40 -6.65 0.04
C VAL A 67 5.39 -5.96 -0.89
N GLN A 68 5.28 -4.65 -1.06
CA GLN A 68 6.24 -3.90 -1.85
C GLN A 68 6.60 -2.61 -1.16
N SER A 69 7.82 -2.15 -1.36
CA SER A 69 8.24 -0.83 -0.94
C SER A 69 7.76 0.19 -1.93
N VAL A 70 7.37 1.37 -1.48
CA VAL A 70 6.93 2.44 -2.36
C VAL A 70 7.84 3.64 -2.14
N ARG A 71 8.30 4.24 -3.23
CA ARG A 71 9.17 5.40 -3.16
C ARG A 71 8.75 6.46 -4.16
N PHE A 72 8.74 7.70 -3.76
CA PHE A 72 8.49 8.82 -4.63
C PHE A 72 9.70 9.73 -4.55
N GLU A 73 10.18 10.17 -5.69
CA GLU A 73 11.31 11.09 -5.75
C GLU A 73 11.01 12.20 -6.74
N ALA A 74 11.27 13.42 -6.32
CA ALA A 74 11.24 14.56 -7.23
C ALA A 74 12.51 15.34 -6.94
N SER A 75 13.37 15.51 -7.93
CA SER A 75 14.66 16.19 -7.75
C SER A 75 14.74 17.44 -8.60
N PRO A 76 15.37 18.48 -8.08
CA PRO A 76 15.54 19.70 -8.87
C PRO A 76 16.63 19.51 -9.91
N PRO A 77 16.82 20.50 -10.79
CA PRO A 77 17.92 20.44 -11.74
C PRO A 77 19.25 20.35 -11.01
N PRO A 78 20.25 19.69 -11.58
CA PRO A 78 20.26 19.17 -12.95
C PRO A 78 19.63 17.80 -13.09
N GLU A 79 19.39 17.07 -11.99
CA GLU A 79 18.87 15.71 -12.11
C GLU A 79 17.46 15.66 -12.66
N ARG A 80 16.60 16.51 -12.21
CA ARG A 80 15.22 16.61 -12.68
C ARG A 80 14.49 15.28 -12.68
N SER A 81 14.75 14.44 -11.67
CA SER A 81 14.07 13.16 -11.59
C SER A 81 12.65 13.34 -11.12
N PHE A 82 11.76 12.51 -11.61
CA PHE A 82 10.38 12.48 -11.13
C PHE A 82 9.94 11.03 -11.26
N VAL A 83 10.02 10.30 -10.17
CA VAL A 83 9.86 8.86 -10.17
C VAL A 83 8.92 8.42 -9.07
N LEU A 84 8.02 7.51 -9.39
CA LEU A 84 7.21 6.81 -8.42
C LEU A 84 7.39 5.33 -8.71
N GLN A 85 7.92 4.59 -7.74
CA GLN A 85 8.25 3.20 -7.94
C GLN A 85 7.67 2.35 -6.84
N ALA A 86 7.27 1.13 -7.21
CA ALA A 86 6.94 0.09 -6.26
C ALA A 86 7.91 -1.05 -6.49
N ASN A 87 8.63 -1.45 -5.46
CA ASN A 87 9.67 -2.48 -5.57
C ASN A 87 9.26 -3.69 -4.78
N GLY A 88 9.64 -4.82 -5.26
CA GLY A 88 9.35 -6.06 -4.56
C GLY A 88 9.98 -6.12 -3.21
N HIS A 89 9.73 -7.22 -2.53
CA HIS A 89 10.23 -7.43 -1.20
C HIS A 89 11.75 -7.31 -1.19
N PRO A 90 12.33 -6.68 -0.17
CA PRO A 90 13.77 -6.48 -0.15
C PRO A 90 14.59 -7.75 -0.32
N THR A 91 14.12 -8.87 0.20
CA THR A 91 14.88 -10.08 0.04
C THR A 91 14.90 -10.54 -1.37
N GLN A 92 13.95 -10.11 -2.19
CA GLN A 92 13.97 -10.47 -3.55
C GLN A 92 14.78 -9.53 -4.34
N SER A 93 14.83 -8.32 -3.95
CA SER A 93 15.41 -7.31 -4.77
C SER A 93 16.86 -7.53 -4.94
N GLN A 94 17.50 -8.19 -4.03
CA GLN A 94 18.82 -8.35 -4.22
C GLN A 94 19.21 -9.44 -4.95
N SER A 95 18.33 -10.21 -5.32
CA SER A 95 18.72 -11.29 -6.07
C SER A 95 19.22 -10.88 -7.36
N ASP A 96 19.23 -9.80 -7.59
CA ASP A 96 19.74 -9.38 -8.71
C ASP A 96 20.96 -9.47 -8.96
#